data_1ed72617ee5d17cb0e6363e626880d45
#
_entry.id   1ed72617ee5d17cb0e6363e626880d45
#
_cell.length_a   1.000
_cell.length_b   1.000
_cell.length_c   1.000
_cell.angle_alpha   90.00
_cell.angle_beta   90.00
_cell.angle_gamma   90.00
#
_symmetry.space_group_name_H-M   'P 1'
#
loop_
_entity.id
_entity.type
_entity.pdbx_description
1 polymer ?
#
loop_
_entity_poly.entity_id
_entity_poly.type
_entity_poly.pdbx_seq_one_letter_code
_entity_poly.pdbx_strand_id
1 'polypeptide(L)'
;MIVRTWNLFHGNTVPPGKRRYVQEMVRLVTHDAPDFVCFQEVPPWALDQLEGWSGMHVFGQVAARPTIGPLPSTTELGRRLTDLHPGLFRSGFEGQANAILVTRERTILARYVLTLNSLGFRLREGRRLGLPLLTRLAWAKERRQCLAVRLDGGLVVSNLHATNARHPRVPDAEVARAAGWTLGLAGDEPCILAGDFNVDTARSVVIDHLDGFSNAGPGVDHILVRGASAGPYDRWTPERRRLGKLALSDHAPVEVVVE
;
A
#
# COMPACT_ATOMS: atom_id res chain seq x y z
N MET A 1 -3.22 11.81 -16.13
CA MET A 1 -2.39 11.63 -14.91
C MET A 1 -1.89 10.19 -14.85
N ILE A 2 -0.58 9.97 -14.58
CA ILE A 2 -0.03 8.61 -14.39
C ILE A 2 -0.07 8.27 -12.90
N VAL A 3 -0.76 7.20 -12.55
CA VAL A 3 -0.91 6.70 -11.18
C VAL A 3 -0.27 5.33 -11.07
N ARG A 4 0.56 5.13 -10.04
CA ARG A 4 1.24 3.85 -9.78
C ARG A 4 1.00 3.37 -8.36
N THR A 5 0.99 2.06 -8.18
CA THR A 5 1.07 1.42 -6.86
C THR A 5 2.10 0.31 -6.86
N TRP A 6 2.84 0.16 -5.75
CA TRP A 6 3.83 -0.90 -5.61
C TRP A 6 4.08 -1.26 -4.15
N ASN A 7 3.88 -2.52 -3.80
CA ASN A 7 4.37 -3.07 -2.54
C ASN A 7 5.88 -3.34 -2.67
N LEU A 8 6.71 -2.64 -1.88
CA LEU A 8 8.17 -2.67 -1.98
C LEU A 8 8.81 -3.90 -1.33
N PHE A 9 8.01 -4.75 -0.67
CA PHE A 9 8.55 -5.94 0.00
C PHE A 9 9.75 -5.62 0.90
N HIS A 10 9.66 -4.53 1.67
CA HIS A 10 10.75 -4.00 2.51
C HIS A 10 12.07 -3.73 1.76
N GLY A 11 12.03 -3.51 0.45
CA GLY A 11 13.21 -3.36 -0.40
C GLY A 11 13.93 -4.67 -0.74
N ASN A 12 13.29 -5.81 -0.56
CA ASN A 12 13.86 -7.11 -0.91
C ASN A 12 13.71 -7.40 -2.41
N THR A 13 14.51 -8.37 -2.87
CA THR A 13 14.46 -8.95 -4.21
C THR A 13 13.91 -10.37 -4.19
N VAL A 14 13.65 -10.92 -5.36
CA VAL A 14 13.34 -12.34 -5.55
C VAL A 14 14.40 -12.96 -6.46
N PRO A 15 15.22 -13.92 -5.94
CA PRO A 15 15.26 -14.40 -4.56
C PRO A 15 15.75 -13.32 -3.57
N PRO A 16 15.40 -13.43 -2.25
CA PRO A 16 15.83 -12.49 -1.24
C PRO A 16 17.34 -12.43 -1.13
N GLY A 17 17.91 -11.21 -1.13
CA GLY A 17 19.32 -10.94 -0.94
C GLY A 17 19.64 -10.34 0.44
N LYS A 18 20.92 -10.09 0.72
CA LYS A 18 21.36 -9.38 1.94
C LYS A 18 21.23 -7.86 1.81
N ARG A 19 21.22 -7.35 0.58
CA ARG A 19 21.12 -5.92 0.29
C ARG A 19 19.65 -5.50 0.14
N ARG A 20 19.32 -4.28 0.58
CA ARG A 20 18.04 -3.62 0.34
C ARG A 20 18.14 -2.73 -0.89
N TYR A 21 17.09 -2.71 -1.68
CA TYR A 21 17.02 -2.00 -2.96
C TYR A 21 15.92 -0.94 -2.99
N VAL A 22 15.56 -0.39 -1.81
CA VAL A 22 14.46 0.61 -1.72
C VAL A 22 14.74 1.82 -2.59
N GLN A 23 15.97 2.36 -2.57
CA GLN A 23 16.35 3.51 -3.38
C GLN A 23 16.23 3.23 -4.87
N GLU A 24 16.72 2.08 -5.32
CA GLU A 24 16.64 1.65 -6.70
C GLU A 24 15.18 1.45 -7.15
N MET A 25 14.35 0.87 -6.28
CA MET A 25 12.91 0.71 -6.52
C MET A 25 12.20 2.05 -6.67
N VAL A 26 12.46 2.99 -5.75
CA VAL A 26 11.87 4.34 -5.80
C VAL A 26 12.27 5.04 -7.08
N ARG A 27 13.57 5.09 -7.39
CA ARG A 27 14.07 5.73 -8.61
C ARG A 27 13.51 5.09 -9.88
N LEU A 28 13.39 3.76 -9.89
CA LEU A 28 12.86 3.04 -11.03
C LEU A 28 11.41 3.44 -11.35
N VAL A 29 10.56 3.52 -10.33
CA VAL A 29 9.12 3.77 -10.52
C VAL A 29 8.78 5.26 -10.64
N THR A 30 9.75 6.15 -10.40
CA THR A 30 9.57 7.61 -10.49
C THR A 30 10.39 8.28 -11.60
N HIS A 31 11.16 7.51 -12.39
CA HIS A 31 12.12 8.06 -13.36
C HIS A 31 11.49 8.90 -14.48
N ASP A 32 10.27 8.59 -14.85
CA ASP A 32 9.46 9.23 -15.90
C ASP A 32 8.40 10.18 -15.36
N ALA A 33 8.59 10.66 -14.11
CA ALA A 33 7.79 11.67 -13.43
C ALA A 33 6.28 11.38 -13.41
N PRO A 34 5.83 10.23 -12.82
CA PRO A 34 4.41 9.98 -12.63
C PRO A 34 3.77 11.04 -11.73
N ASP A 35 2.44 11.24 -11.85
CA ASP A 35 1.72 12.17 -10.99
C ASP A 35 1.62 11.66 -9.55
N PHE A 36 1.36 10.35 -9.38
CA PHE A 36 1.20 9.71 -8.07
C PHE A 36 1.87 8.35 -8.02
N VAL A 37 2.51 8.05 -6.87
CA VAL A 37 2.99 6.70 -6.55
C VAL A 37 2.57 6.33 -5.13
N CYS A 38 1.87 5.20 -4.99
CA CYS A 38 1.43 4.62 -3.73
C CYS A 38 2.34 3.44 -3.34
N PHE A 39 3.09 3.58 -2.25
CA PHE A 39 3.96 2.53 -1.75
C PHE A 39 3.39 1.84 -0.52
N GLN A 40 3.55 0.51 -0.47
CA GLN A 40 3.30 -0.33 0.69
C GLN A 40 4.60 -1.05 1.10
N GLU A 41 4.66 -1.52 2.33
CA GLU A 41 5.83 -2.17 2.94
C GLU A 41 7.13 -1.35 2.80
N VAL A 42 7.01 -0.04 2.91
CA VAL A 42 8.18 0.83 3.02
C VAL A 42 8.86 0.57 4.36
N PRO A 43 10.18 0.30 4.40
CA PRO A 43 10.90 0.25 5.67
C PRO A 43 10.82 1.62 6.37
N PRO A 44 10.49 1.69 7.68
CA PRO A 44 10.33 2.96 8.40
C PRO A 44 11.53 3.91 8.27
N TRP A 45 12.75 3.37 8.22
CA TRP A 45 13.97 4.17 8.05
C TRP A 45 14.09 4.85 6.69
N ALA A 46 13.37 4.36 5.67
CA ALA A 46 13.44 4.91 4.32
C ALA A 46 12.46 6.08 4.10
N LEU A 47 11.49 6.30 5.00
CA LEU A 47 10.46 7.33 4.81
C LEU A 47 11.06 8.72 4.59
N ASP A 48 12.01 9.13 5.42
CA ASP A 48 12.64 10.46 5.36
C ASP A 48 13.53 10.65 4.12
N GLN A 49 13.82 9.56 3.40
CA GLN A 49 14.68 9.58 2.21
C GLN A 49 13.88 9.54 0.91
N LEU A 50 12.60 9.16 0.96
CA LEU A 50 11.76 8.99 -0.24
C LEU A 50 11.69 10.27 -1.09
N GLU A 51 11.56 11.44 -0.46
CA GLU A 51 11.50 12.72 -1.17
C GLU A 51 12.80 13.01 -1.94
N GLY A 52 13.96 12.76 -1.32
CA GLY A 52 15.27 12.92 -1.96
C GLY A 52 15.53 11.91 -3.08
N TRP A 53 14.98 10.71 -3.00
CA TRP A 53 15.16 9.68 -4.02
C TRP A 53 14.21 9.82 -5.21
N SER A 54 12.98 10.27 -4.95
CA SER A 54 11.91 10.39 -5.95
C SER A 54 11.84 11.78 -6.60
N GLY A 55 12.29 12.83 -5.91
CA GLY A 55 12.05 14.20 -6.31
C GLY A 55 10.59 14.67 -6.16
N MET A 56 9.71 13.88 -5.51
CA MET A 56 8.29 14.14 -5.34
C MET A 56 7.98 14.60 -3.90
N HIS A 57 6.83 15.24 -3.66
CA HIS A 57 6.31 15.42 -2.29
C HIS A 57 5.92 14.09 -1.70
N VAL A 58 6.19 13.87 -0.40
CA VAL A 58 5.92 12.60 0.27
C VAL A 58 4.98 12.80 1.46
N PHE A 59 3.95 11.97 1.54
CA PHE A 59 3.19 11.72 2.76
C PHE A 59 3.33 10.26 3.15
N GLY A 60 4.12 9.99 4.18
CA GLY A 60 4.39 8.65 4.70
C GLY A 60 3.96 8.48 6.16
N GLN A 61 3.52 7.27 6.51
CA GLN A 61 3.10 6.94 7.87
C GLN A 61 3.50 5.51 8.24
N VAL A 62 4.12 5.36 9.41
CA VAL A 62 4.42 4.04 9.99
C VAL A 62 3.11 3.37 10.41
N ALA A 63 2.80 2.26 9.75
CA ALA A 63 1.61 1.46 10.06
C ALA A 63 1.86 0.52 11.24
N ALA A 64 2.96 -0.23 11.21
CA ALA A 64 3.41 -1.10 12.29
C ALA A 64 4.81 -0.69 12.74
N ARG A 65 4.97 -0.48 14.05
CA ARG A 65 6.26 -0.16 14.64
C ARG A 65 7.14 -1.40 14.73
N PRO A 66 8.47 -1.25 14.72
CA PRO A 66 9.40 -2.34 14.96
C PRO A 66 9.14 -2.98 16.32
N THR A 67 9.13 -4.32 16.40
CA THR A 67 8.98 -5.06 17.65
C THR A 67 9.91 -6.27 17.69
N ILE A 68 10.37 -6.65 18.89
CA ILE A 68 11.04 -7.92 19.14
C ILE A 68 10.12 -8.75 20.07
N GLY A 69 9.38 -9.68 19.47
CA GLY A 69 8.30 -10.34 20.17
C GLY A 69 7.23 -9.31 20.61
N PRO A 70 6.83 -9.32 21.91
CA PRO A 70 5.86 -8.34 22.44
C PRO A 70 6.46 -6.98 22.78
N LEU A 71 7.80 -6.83 22.75
CA LEU A 71 8.48 -5.60 23.17
C LEU A 71 8.69 -4.66 21.99
N PRO A 72 8.46 -3.34 22.16
CA PRO A 72 8.80 -2.35 21.17
C PRO A 72 10.32 -2.32 20.93
N SER A 73 10.72 -2.18 19.68
CA SER A 73 12.12 -2.06 19.26
C SER A 73 12.36 -0.71 18.58
N THR A 74 13.63 -0.36 18.41
CA THR A 74 14.00 0.78 17.57
C THR A 74 14.11 0.34 16.11
N THR A 75 13.85 1.28 15.21
CA THR A 75 13.98 1.04 13.75
C THR A 75 15.39 0.55 13.40
N GLU A 76 16.42 1.09 14.07
CA GLU A 76 17.81 0.72 13.81
C GLU A 76 18.13 -0.70 14.27
N LEU A 77 17.66 -1.11 15.46
CA LEU A 77 17.86 -2.48 15.95
C LEU A 77 17.07 -3.49 15.09
N GLY A 78 15.82 -3.16 14.74
CA GLY A 78 15.02 -3.96 13.82
C GLY A 78 15.71 -4.13 12.47
N ARG A 79 16.28 -3.05 11.92
CA ARG A 79 17.09 -3.08 10.69
C ARG A 79 18.29 -4.02 10.81
N ARG A 80 19.11 -3.89 11.85
CA ARG A 80 20.29 -4.74 12.07
C ARG A 80 19.92 -6.22 12.18
N LEU A 81 18.84 -6.55 12.90
CA LEU A 81 18.34 -7.92 13.01
C LEU A 81 17.86 -8.47 11.67
N THR A 82 17.15 -7.63 10.90
CA THR A 82 16.66 -8.04 9.58
C THR A 82 17.80 -8.17 8.57
N ASP A 83 18.84 -7.33 8.66
CA ASP A 83 20.03 -7.40 7.80
C ASP A 83 20.86 -8.68 8.04
N LEU A 84 20.81 -9.25 9.29
CA LEU A 84 21.44 -10.55 9.58
C LEU A 84 20.77 -11.69 8.79
N HIS A 85 19.46 -11.65 8.62
CA HIS A 85 18.73 -12.69 7.88
C HIS A 85 17.45 -12.14 7.19
N PRO A 86 17.56 -11.39 6.07
CA PRO A 86 16.43 -10.72 5.41
C PRO A 86 15.29 -11.65 5.01
N GLY A 87 15.57 -12.92 4.72
CA GLY A 87 14.58 -13.91 4.32
C GLY A 87 13.75 -14.51 5.48
N LEU A 88 14.30 -14.53 6.71
CA LEU A 88 13.65 -15.10 7.91
C LEU A 88 12.97 -14.03 8.78
N PHE A 89 13.61 -12.86 8.89
CA PHE A 89 13.20 -11.79 9.80
C PHE A 89 12.55 -10.61 9.07
N ARG A 90 11.66 -10.90 8.13
CA ARG A 90 10.91 -9.87 7.39
C ARG A 90 10.16 -8.95 8.37
N SER A 91 9.35 -8.09 7.90
CA SER A 91 8.50 -7.08 8.57
C SER A 91 8.30 -7.15 10.10
N GLY A 92 8.38 -8.33 10.71
CA GLY A 92 8.12 -8.53 12.13
C GLY A 92 9.03 -7.74 13.07
N PHE A 93 10.27 -7.48 12.68
CA PHE A 93 11.24 -6.75 13.50
C PHE A 93 11.46 -5.32 13.05
N GLU A 94 11.33 -5.06 11.75
CA GLU A 94 11.63 -3.76 11.16
C GLU A 94 10.42 -2.80 11.18
N GLY A 95 9.21 -3.34 11.31
CA GLY A 95 7.99 -2.59 11.11
C GLY A 95 7.75 -2.30 9.64
N GLN A 96 6.65 -1.62 9.34
CA GLN A 96 6.29 -1.24 7.96
C GLN A 96 5.59 0.10 7.92
N ALA A 97 5.74 0.79 6.80
CA ALA A 97 5.10 2.05 6.51
C ALA A 97 4.43 2.02 5.13
N ASN A 98 3.45 2.90 4.94
CA ASN A 98 2.89 3.23 3.64
C ASN A 98 3.27 4.66 3.28
N ALA A 99 3.35 4.97 1.98
CA ALA A 99 3.60 6.33 1.52
C ALA A 99 2.81 6.65 0.24
N ILE A 100 2.39 7.90 0.13
CA ILE A 100 1.86 8.51 -1.11
C ILE A 100 2.87 9.54 -1.56
N LEU A 101 3.36 9.39 -2.79
CA LEU A 101 4.21 10.36 -3.47
C LEU A 101 3.34 11.15 -4.44
N VAL A 102 3.53 12.45 -4.47
CA VAL A 102 2.76 13.40 -5.29
C VAL A 102 3.74 14.25 -6.08
N THR A 103 3.51 14.42 -7.38
CA THR A 103 4.32 15.33 -8.20
C THR A 103 4.43 16.71 -7.57
N ARG A 104 5.56 17.40 -7.78
CA ARG A 104 5.78 18.75 -7.24
C ARG A 104 4.89 19.82 -7.89
N GLU A 105 4.24 19.49 -8.98
CA GLU A 105 3.29 20.36 -9.67
C GLU A 105 1.94 20.46 -8.95
N ARG A 106 1.68 19.60 -7.96
CA ARG A 106 0.44 19.57 -7.18
C ARG A 106 0.68 19.95 -5.72
N THR A 107 -0.27 20.66 -5.14
CA THR A 107 -0.24 21.05 -3.73
C THR A 107 -1.06 20.10 -2.86
N ILE A 108 -0.45 19.56 -1.81
CA ILE A 108 -1.16 18.76 -0.80
C ILE A 108 -1.82 19.70 0.20
N LEU A 109 -3.15 19.79 0.16
CA LEU A 109 -3.96 20.63 1.06
C LEU A 109 -4.21 19.97 2.42
N ALA A 110 -4.41 18.65 2.43
CA ALA A 110 -4.67 17.92 3.67
C ALA A 110 -4.16 16.47 3.59
N ARG A 111 -3.87 15.90 4.77
CA ARG A 111 -3.35 14.53 4.95
C ARG A 111 -4.21 13.81 5.97
N TYR A 112 -4.56 12.56 5.67
CA TYR A 112 -5.46 11.76 6.51
C TYR A 112 -4.92 10.35 6.71
N VAL A 113 -5.25 9.75 7.84
CA VAL A 113 -4.88 8.37 8.20
C VAL A 113 -6.07 7.64 8.77
N LEU A 114 -6.40 6.49 8.19
CA LEU A 114 -7.41 5.56 8.71
C LEU A 114 -6.75 4.27 9.19
N THR A 115 -6.99 3.84 10.42
CA THR A 115 -6.64 2.48 10.84
C THR A 115 -7.70 1.51 10.34
N LEU A 116 -7.35 0.64 9.40
CA LEU A 116 -8.29 -0.29 8.75
C LEU A 116 -8.83 -1.35 9.71
N ASN A 117 -7.96 -1.93 10.52
CA ASN A 117 -8.29 -3.03 11.45
C ASN A 117 -8.28 -2.60 12.92
N SER A 118 -8.87 -1.44 13.24
CA SER A 118 -9.04 -1.02 14.63
C SER A 118 -9.85 -2.04 15.44
N LEU A 119 -9.63 -2.10 16.75
CA LEU A 119 -10.27 -3.11 17.63
C LEU A 119 -11.80 -3.14 17.47
N GLY A 120 -12.45 -1.97 17.57
CA GLY A 120 -13.90 -1.88 17.43
C GLY A 120 -14.41 -2.34 16.05
N PHE A 121 -13.68 -2.02 14.98
CA PHE A 121 -14.01 -2.49 13.65
C PHE A 121 -13.90 -4.01 13.55
N ARG A 122 -12.77 -4.60 13.96
CA ARG A 122 -12.57 -6.06 13.92
C ARG A 122 -13.59 -6.84 14.73
N LEU A 123 -13.98 -6.32 15.90
CA LEU A 123 -14.99 -6.96 16.74
C LEU A 123 -16.36 -6.95 16.06
N ARG A 124 -16.77 -5.81 15.49
CA ARG A 124 -18.05 -5.67 14.79
C ARG A 124 -18.10 -6.52 13.54
N GLU A 125 -17.12 -6.34 12.62
CA GLU A 125 -17.09 -7.03 11.34
C GLU A 125 -16.79 -8.53 11.51
N GLY A 126 -15.94 -8.91 12.45
CA GLY A 126 -15.67 -10.32 12.72
C GLY A 126 -16.90 -11.08 13.21
N ARG A 127 -17.84 -10.41 13.93
CA ARG A 127 -19.15 -10.97 14.30
C ARG A 127 -20.09 -11.01 13.08
N ARG A 128 -20.22 -9.88 12.36
CA ARG A 128 -21.10 -9.75 11.19
C ARG A 128 -20.77 -10.78 10.12
N LEU A 129 -19.50 -11.05 9.89
CA LEU A 129 -19.01 -12.01 8.90
C LEU A 129 -18.92 -13.45 9.42
N GLY A 130 -19.27 -13.72 10.67
CA GLY A 130 -19.17 -15.05 11.26
C GLY A 130 -17.76 -15.63 11.29
N LEU A 131 -16.70 -14.78 11.34
CA LEU A 131 -15.32 -15.24 11.23
C LEU A 131 -14.92 -16.13 12.42
N PRO A 132 -14.21 -17.24 12.19
CA PRO A 132 -13.65 -18.09 13.24
C PRO A 132 -12.76 -17.30 14.19
N LEU A 133 -12.68 -17.70 15.47
CA LEU A 133 -11.89 -17.01 16.49
C LEU A 133 -10.42 -16.86 16.08
N LEU A 134 -9.80 -17.92 15.55
CA LEU A 134 -8.42 -17.88 15.08
C LEU A 134 -8.20 -16.85 13.96
N THR A 135 -9.16 -16.71 13.04
CA THR A 135 -9.11 -15.69 11.99
C THR A 135 -9.19 -14.28 12.60
N ARG A 136 -10.05 -14.06 13.60
CA ARG A 136 -10.16 -12.76 14.30
C ARG A 136 -8.88 -12.41 15.07
N LEU A 137 -8.22 -13.40 15.68
CA LEU A 137 -6.93 -13.22 16.38
C LEU A 137 -5.81 -12.91 15.38
N ALA A 138 -5.75 -13.67 14.27
CA ALA A 138 -4.78 -13.41 13.20
C ALA A 138 -4.96 -12.01 12.57
N TRP A 139 -6.19 -11.52 12.43
CA TRP A 139 -6.51 -10.16 11.97
C TRP A 139 -5.96 -9.06 12.88
N ALA A 140 -5.68 -9.39 14.14
CA ALA A 140 -5.09 -8.47 15.11
C ALA A 140 -3.57 -8.35 15.03
N LYS A 141 -2.90 -9.27 14.32
CA LYS A 141 -1.44 -9.44 14.36
C LYS A 141 -0.67 -8.18 13.93
N GLU A 142 -1.15 -7.52 12.89
CA GLU A 142 -0.50 -6.33 12.34
C GLU A 142 -1.50 -5.19 12.16
N ARG A 143 -1.07 -3.99 12.52
CA ARG A 143 -1.88 -2.79 12.28
C ARG A 143 -1.84 -2.44 10.79
N ARG A 144 -3.01 -2.27 10.18
CA ARG A 144 -3.18 -1.88 8.78
C ARG A 144 -3.77 -0.48 8.68
N GLN A 145 -3.32 0.26 7.68
CA GLN A 145 -3.70 1.65 7.48
C GLN A 145 -4.02 1.94 6.03
N CYS A 146 -4.94 2.90 5.85
CA CYS A 146 -5.13 3.63 4.61
C CYS A 146 -4.70 5.07 4.84
N LEU A 147 -3.86 5.59 3.95
CA LEU A 147 -3.47 7.00 3.90
C LEU A 147 -4.32 7.69 2.84
N ALA A 148 -4.56 8.99 3.00
CA ALA A 148 -5.12 9.80 1.92
C ALA A 148 -4.53 11.20 1.93
N VAL A 149 -4.42 11.79 0.74
CA VAL A 149 -4.10 13.20 0.54
C VAL A 149 -5.24 13.85 -0.24
N ARG A 150 -5.60 15.08 0.16
CA ARG A 150 -6.45 15.96 -0.65
C ARG A 150 -5.56 16.97 -1.33
N LEU A 151 -5.73 17.14 -2.62
CA LEU A 151 -4.95 18.01 -3.47
C LEU A 151 -5.72 19.28 -3.86
N ASP A 152 -4.98 20.24 -4.38
CA ASP A 152 -5.56 21.34 -5.13
C ASP A 152 -6.46 20.80 -6.26
N GLY A 153 -7.58 21.48 -6.54
CA GLY A 153 -8.61 20.97 -7.46
C GLY A 153 -9.50 19.85 -6.90
N GLY A 154 -9.41 19.54 -5.59
CA GLY A 154 -10.35 18.65 -4.90
C GLY A 154 -10.03 17.15 -4.95
N LEU A 155 -9.16 16.69 -5.87
CA LEU A 155 -8.81 15.27 -6.02
C LEU A 155 -8.32 14.67 -4.70
N VAL A 156 -8.86 13.49 -4.36
CA VAL A 156 -8.41 12.68 -3.23
C VAL A 156 -7.68 11.44 -3.74
N VAL A 157 -6.44 11.24 -3.28
CA VAL A 157 -5.66 10.03 -3.58
C VAL A 157 -5.44 9.26 -2.28
N SER A 158 -5.87 8.00 -2.27
CA SER A 158 -5.75 7.10 -1.11
C SER A 158 -4.87 5.91 -1.43
N ASN A 159 -4.09 5.48 -0.42
CA ASN A 159 -3.21 4.32 -0.48
C ASN A 159 -3.53 3.38 0.67
N LEU A 160 -3.94 2.16 0.37
CA LEU A 160 -4.21 1.14 1.38
C LEU A 160 -3.21 -0.02 1.28
N HIS A 161 -2.97 -0.66 2.42
CA HIS A 161 -2.37 -1.99 2.51
C HIS A 161 -3.26 -2.82 3.43
N ALA A 162 -4.05 -3.72 2.83
CA ALA A 162 -4.99 -4.57 3.56
C ALA A 162 -4.28 -5.77 4.22
N THR A 163 -4.99 -6.45 5.12
CA THR A 163 -4.46 -7.62 5.82
C THR A 163 -4.33 -8.81 4.86
N ASN A 164 -3.12 -9.37 4.75
CA ASN A 164 -2.92 -10.65 4.10
C ASN A 164 -3.53 -11.77 4.96
N ALA A 165 -4.68 -12.27 4.57
CA ALA A 165 -5.40 -13.31 5.30
C ALA A 165 -5.86 -14.45 4.36
N ARG A 166 -5.84 -15.68 4.89
CA ARG A 166 -6.39 -16.83 4.14
C ARG A 166 -7.88 -16.66 3.82
N HIS A 167 -8.63 -16.02 4.73
CA HIS A 167 -10.05 -15.78 4.56
C HIS A 167 -10.29 -14.47 3.81
N PRO A 168 -10.79 -14.48 2.56
CA PRO A 168 -10.87 -13.30 1.70
C PRO A 168 -11.78 -12.19 2.27
N ARG A 169 -12.73 -12.53 3.15
CA ARG A 169 -13.61 -11.54 3.79
C ARG A 169 -12.89 -10.58 4.72
N VAL A 170 -11.67 -10.91 5.17
CA VAL A 170 -10.86 -10.02 6.02
C VAL A 170 -10.36 -8.82 5.21
N PRO A 171 -9.58 -9.01 4.11
CA PRO A 171 -9.21 -7.88 3.25
C PRO A 171 -10.42 -7.21 2.61
N ASP A 172 -11.46 -7.93 2.19
CA ASP A 172 -12.71 -7.35 1.67
C ASP A 172 -13.32 -6.31 2.62
N ALA A 173 -13.40 -6.62 3.91
CA ALA A 173 -13.95 -5.69 4.91
C ALA A 173 -13.08 -4.42 5.05
N GLU A 174 -11.76 -4.56 4.96
CA GLU A 174 -10.83 -3.43 5.00
C GLU A 174 -10.89 -2.59 3.72
N VAL A 175 -11.01 -3.22 2.56
CA VAL A 175 -11.20 -2.56 1.27
C VAL A 175 -12.51 -1.77 1.23
N ALA A 176 -13.63 -2.38 1.63
CA ALA A 176 -14.93 -1.68 1.73
C ALA A 176 -14.85 -0.47 2.68
N ARG A 177 -14.13 -0.62 3.80
CA ARG A 177 -13.92 0.47 4.75
C ARG A 177 -13.08 1.59 4.17
N ALA A 178 -11.99 1.26 3.48
CA ALA A 178 -11.11 2.23 2.83
C ALA A 178 -11.86 2.99 1.71
N ALA A 179 -12.62 2.27 0.88
CA ALA A 179 -13.41 2.86 -0.18
C ALA A 179 -14.47 3.83 0.35
N GLY A 180 -15.28 3.42 1.33
CA GLY A 180 -16.27 4.29 1.96
C GLY A 180 -15.65 5.53 2.62
N TRP A 181 -14.47 5.38 3.24
CA TRP A 181 -13.74 6.49 3.83
C TRP A 181 -13.17 7.44 2.77
N THR A 182 -12.60 6.91 1.68
CA THR A 182 -12.11 7.72 0.55
C THR A 182 -13.24 8.51 -0.10
N LEU A 183 -14.41 7.88 -0.31
CA LEU A 183 -15.62 8.54 -0.81
C LEU A 183 -16.09 9.66 0.13
N GLY A 184 -16.11 9.40 1.44
CA GLY A 184 -16.47 10.40 2.44
C GLY A 184 -15.50 11.59 2.48
N LEU A 185 -14.22 11.38 2.20
CA LEU A 185 -13.26 12.47 2.05
C LEU A 185 -13.44 13.22 0.74
N ALA A 186 -13.73 12.53 -0.37
CA ALA A 186 -13.86 13.16 -1.68
C ALA A 186 -15.19 13.93 -1.85
N GLY A 187 -16.28 13.44 -1.24
CA GLY A 187 -17.62 13.97 -1.55
C GLY A 187 -17.94 13.72 -3.02
N ASP A 188 -18.25 14.79 -3.76
CA ASP A 188 -18.55 14.73 -5.20
C ASP A 188 -17.30 14.83 -6.08
N GLU A 189 -16.15 15.15 -5.51
CA GLU A 189 -14.89 15.28 -6.22
C GLU A 189 -14.33 13.93 -6.68
N PRO A 190 -13.47 13.90 -7.73
CA PRO A 190 -12.79 12.69 -8.15
C PRO A 190 -11.93 12.08 -7.04
N CYS A 191 -11.83 10.75 -7.04
CA CYS A 191 -10.91 10.10 -6.12
C CYS A 191 -10.29 8.83 -6.69
N ILE A 192 -9.12 8.50 -6.15
CA ILE A 192 -8.33 7.32 -6.47
C ILE A 192 -8.08 6.53 -5.18
N LEU A 193 -8.34 5.23 -5.21
CA LEU A 193 -8.00 4.30 -4.15
C LEU A 193 -7.04 3.26 -4.73
N ALA A 194 -5.77 3.33 -4.33
CA ALA A 194 -4.72 2.45 -4.82
C ALA A 194 -4.08 1.66 -3.68
N GLY A 195 -3.36 0.58 -3.99
CA GLY A 195 -2.59 -0.15 -3.00
C GLY A 195 -2.60 -1.66 -3.18
N ASP A 196 -2.05 -2.33 -2.17
CA ASP A 196 -2.10 -3.77 -2.00
C ASP A 196 -3.38 -4.15 -1.22
N PHE A 197 -4.37 -4.66 -1.94
CA PHE A 197 -5.66 -5.04 -1.37
C PHE A 197 -5.62 -6.45 -0.74
N ASN A 198 -4.56 -7.22 -0.98
CA ASN A 198 -4.39 -8.60 -0.52
C ASN A 198 -5.56 -9.54 -0.86
N VAL A 199 -6.37 -9.16 -1.82
CA VAL A 199 -7.45 -9.95 -2.41
C VAL A 199 -7.58 -9.61 -3.89
N ASP A 200 -7.68 -10.63 -4.74
CA ASP A 200 -7.96 -10.48 -6.16
C ASP A 200 -9.46 -10.43 -6.46
N THR A 201 -9.82 -9.94 -7.64
CA THR A 201 -11.23 -9.82 -8.07
C THR A 201 -11.96 -11.15 -8.09
N ALA A 202 -11.29 -12.26 -8.39
CA ALA A 202 -11.92 -13.58 -8.44
C ALA A 202 -12.33 -14.10 -7.04
N ARG A 203 -11.66 -13.63 -5.98
CA ARG A 203 -11.92 -14.02 -4.59
C ARG A 203 -12.69 -12.97 -3.78
N SER A 204 -12.62 -11.72 -4.20
CA SER A 204 -13.34 -10.61 -3.59
C SER A 204 -14.83 -10.67 -3.92
N VAL A 205 -15.66 -10.25 -2.97
CA VAL A 205 -17.09 -9.96 -3.23
C VAL A 205 -17.38 -8.47 -3.09
N VAL A 206 -16.33 -7.65 -3.01
CA VAL A 206 -16.44 -6.23 -2.73
C VAL A 206 -15.93 -5.41 -3.91
N ILE A 207 -14.77 -5.75 -4.47
CA ILE A 207 -14.06 -4.90 -5.44
C ILE A 207 -14.94 -4.53 -6.65
N ASP A 208 -15.62 -5.53 -7.24
CA ASP A 208 -16.49 -5.31 -8.42
C ASP A 208 -17.82 -4.64 -8.08
N HIS A 209 -18.12 -4.43 -6.80
CA HIS A 209 -19.37 -3.84 -6.30
C HIS A 209 -19.14 -2.52 -5.52
N LEU A 210 -17.93 -1.93 -5.61
CA LEU A 210 -17.66 -0.63 -5.02
C LEU A 210 -18.32 0.47 -5.88
N ASP A 211 -19.39 1.05 -5.34
CA ASP A 211 -20.19 2.07 -6.04
C ASP A 211 -19.34 3.22 -6.59
N GLY A 212 -19.46 3.45 -7.89
CA GLY A 212 -18.83 4.54 -8.60
C GLY A 212 -17.33 4.37 -8.88
N PHE A 213 -16.69 3.32 -8.40
CA PHE A 213 -15.31 3.02 -8.78
C PHE A 213 -15.25 2.14 -10.03
N SER A 214 -14.32 2.48 -10.92
CA SER A 214 -13.86 1.57 -11.98
C SER A 214 -12.75 0.69 -11.43
N ASN A 215 -12.80 -0.62 -11.74
CA ASN A 215 -11.73 -1.54 -11.37
C ASN A 215 -10.62 -1.50 -12.42
N ALA A 216 -9.39 -1.46 -11.96
CA ALA A 216 -8.19 -1.43 -12.79
C ALA A 216 -7.36 -2.73 -12.69
N GLY A 217 -7.96 -3.85 -13.02
CA GLY A 217 -7.25 -5.05 -13.39
C GLY A 217 -7.17 -6.21 -12.38
N PRO A 218 -6.58 -7.33 -12.81
CA PRO A 218 -6.45 -8.54 -12.02
C PRO A 218 -5.28 -8.48 -11.04
N GLY A 219 -5.30 -9.37 -10.03
CA GLY A 219 -4.26 -9.50 -9.01
C GLY A 219 -4.71 -8.92 -7.69
N VAL A 220 -3.76 -8.64 -6.80
CA VAL A 220 -4.00 -8.11 -5.45
C VAL A 220 -3.65 -6.64 -5.31
N ASP A 221 -2.90 -6.11 -6.27
CA ASP A 221 -2.52 -4.70 -6.34
C ASP A 221 -3.49 -3.98 -7.29
N HIS A 222 -4.24 -2.99 -6.79
CA HIS A 222 -5.31 -2.33 -7.56
C HIS A 222 -5.16 -0.82 -7.55
N ILE A 223 -5.70 -0.18 -8.61
CA ILE A 223 -5.94 1.25 -8.70
C ILE A 223 -7.40 1.44 -9.12
N LEU A 224 -8.23 1.85 -8.19
CA LEU A 224 -9.65 2.13 -8.41
C LEU A 224 -9.86 3.63 -8.57
N VAL A 225 -10.61 4.04 -9.57
CA VAL A 225 -10.84 5.45 -9.92
C VAL A 225 -12.34 5.75 -9.91
N ARG A 226 -12.72 6.89 -9.32
CA ARG A 226 -14.09 7.42 -9.35
C ARG A 226 -14.08 8.87 -9.81
N GLY A 227 -15.05 9.24 -10.64
CA GLY A 227 -15.24 10.61 -11.12
C GLY A 227 -14.25 11.03 -12.22
N ALA A 228 -13.50 10.07 -12.77
CA ALA A 228 -12.59 10.26 -13.90
C ALA A 228 -12.51 8.95 -14.71
N SER A 229 -12.04 9.02 -15.95
CA SER A 229 -11.81 7.84 -16.79
C SER A 229 -10.49 7.16 -16.41
N ALA A 230 -10.51 5.84 -16.30
CA ALA A 230 -9.31 5.04 -16.10
C ALA A 230 -8.93 4.35 -17.42
N GLY A 231 -7.73 4.56 -17.89
CA GLY A 231 -7.14 3.85 -19.01
C GLY A 231 -6.86 2.38 -18.69
N PRO A 232 -6.22 1.65 -19.64
CA PRO A 232 -5.90 0.26 -19.44
C PRO A 232 -4.91 0.07 -18.27
N TYR A 233 -5.12 -1.02 -17.56
CA TYR A 233 -4.25 -1.48 -16.49
C TYR A 233 -2.93 -2.03 -17.06
N ASP A 234 -1.80 -1.50 -16.62
CA ASP A 234 -0.47 -2.00 -16.94
C ASP A 234 0.22 -2.55 -15.68
N ARG A 235 0.43 -3.86 -15.67
CA ARG A 235 1.25 -4.52 -14.66
C ARG A 235 2.64 -4.75 -15.22
N TRP A 236 3.63 -4.12 -14.61
CA TRP A 236 5.00 -4.19 -15.11
C TRP A 236 5.52 -5.62 -15.17
N THR A 237 6.12 -5.96 -16.31
CA THR A 237 6.75 -7.28 -16.50
C THR A 237 7.97 -7.44 -15.59
N PRO A 238 8.40 -8.68 -15.31
CA PRO A 238 9.62 -8.91 -14.53
C PRO A 238 10.85 -8.20 -15.12
N GLU A 239 10.93 -8.05 -16.45
CA GLU A 239 12.04 -7.40 -17.16
C GLU A 239 12.13 -5.91 -16.83
N ARG A 240 10.99 -5.20 -16.74
CA ARG A 240 10.93 -3.77 -16.39
C ARG A 240 11.37 -3.48 -14.94
N ARG A 241 11.34 -4.49 -14.06
CA ARG A 241 11.68 -4.35 -12.63
C ARG A 241 12.88 -5.20 -12.21
N ARG A 242 13.78 -5.51 -13.13
CA ARG A 242 15.03 -6.25 -12.85
C ARG A 242 16.20 -5.31 -12.61
N LEU A 243 17.06 -5.70 -11.67
CA LEU A 243 18.39 -5.19 -11.50
C LEU A 243 19.38 -6.35 -11.72
N GLY A 244 19.93 -6.47 -12.91
CA GLY A 244 20.68 -7.65 -13.34
C GLY A 244 19.80 -8.91 -13.36
N LYS A 245 20.14 -9.91 -12.57
CA LYS A 245 19.37 -11.16 -12.44
C LYS A 245 18.28 -11.12 -11.36
N LEU A 246 18.22 -10.06 -10.55
CA LEU A 246 17.32 -9.94 -9.41
C LEU A 246 16.03 -9.26 -9.83
N ALA A 247 14.89 -9.83 -9.51
CA ALA A 247 13.61 -9.16 -9.60
C ALA A 247 13.38 -8.32 -8.33
N LEU A 248 13.11 -7.03 -8.50
CA LEU A 248 12.81 -6.12 -7.39
C LEU A 248 11.38 -6.37 -6.89
N SER A 249 11.22 -6.64 -5.60
CA SER A 249 9.98 -7.04 -4.92
C SER A 249 9.39 -8.37 -5.43
N ASP A 250 8.53 -9.00 -4.66
CA ASP A 250 7.64 -10.10 -5.06
C ASP A 250 6.34 -9.59 -5.70
N HIS A 251 6.02 -8.31 -5.53
CA HIS A 251 4.96 -7.60 -6.24
C HIS A 251 5.51 -6.88 -7.48
N ALA A 252 4.67 -6.68 -8.48
CA ALA A 252 4.96 -5.85 -9.64
C ALA A 252 4.31 -4.47 -9.49
N PRO A 253 4.97 -3.37 -9.91
CA PRO A 253 4.28 -2.10 -10.06
C PRO A 253 3.06 -2.24 -10.96
N VAL A 254 1.99 -1.56 -10.57
CA VAL A 254 0.78 -1.41 -11.37
C VAL A 254 0.64 0.05 -11.74
N GLU A 255 0.24 0.31 -12.97
CA GLU A 255 0.07 1.64 -13.54
C GLU A 255 -1.28 1.79 -14.22
N VAL A 256 -1.88 2.96 -14.07
CA VAL A 256 -3.08 3.37 -14.79
C VAL A 256 -2.92 4.84 -15.19
N VAL A 257 -3.30 5.17 -16.42
CA VAL A 257 -3.47 6.55 -16.87
C VAL A 257 -4.90 6.99 -16.55
N VAL A 258 -5.06 8.10 -15.85
CA VAL A 258 -6.35 8.68 -15.45
C VAL A 258 -6.55 10.00 -16.20
N GLU A 259 -7.69 10.13 -16.89
CA GLU A 259 -8.11 11.29 -17.69
C GLU A 259 -9.22 12.09 -17.01
#